data_d2435cdf599cc77eb9ea4a1fcdff340d
#
_entry.id   d2435cdf599cc77eb9ea4a1fcdff340d
#
_cell.length_a   1.000
_cell.length_b   1.000
_cell.length_c   1.000
_cell.angle_alpha   90.00
_cell.angle_beta   90.00
_cell.angle_gamma   90.00
#
_symmetry.space_group_name_H-M   'P 1'
#
loop_
_entity.id
_entity.type
_entity.pdbx_description
1 polymer ?
#
loop_
_entity_poly.entity_id
_entity_poly.type
_entity_poly.pdbx_seq_one_letter_code
_entity_poly.pdbx_strand_id
1 'polypeptide(L)'
;MANVVRYGTQSCPYCVAARRLLASKSVEYVDIRVDMHPELRAEMMRKGGGQTVPQIWIDGRHIGGCDDLYALERQGELDRLLTATMS
;
A
#
# COMPACT_ATOMS: atom_id res chain seq x y z
N MET A 1 11.99 -9.45 -5.34
CA MET A 1 10.90 -8.49 -5.53
C MET A 1 10.43 -7.98 -4.18
N ALA A 2 9.90 -6.78 -4.15
CA ALA A 2 9.43 -6.19 -2.91
C ALA A 2 8.22 -6.92 -2.37
N ASN A 3 8.12 -7.00 -1.06
CA ASN A 3 6.94 -7.49 -0.38
C ASN A 3 6.01 -6.30 -0.16
N VAL A 4 4.95 -6.22 -0.94
CA VAL A 4 4.03 -5.09 -0.92
C VAL A 4 2.71 -5.53 -0.29
N VAL A 5 2.26 -4.80 0.73
CA VAL A 5 1.00 -5.08 1.41
C VAL A 5 0.15 -3.83 1.38
N ARG A 6 -1.09 -3.97 0.94
CA ARG A 6 -2.06 -2.87 0.93
C ARG A 6 -3.26 -3.25 1.80
N TYR A 7 -3.59 -2.39 2.74
CA TYR A 7 -4.84 -2.48 3.48
C TYR A 7 -5.82 -1.48 2.87
N GLY A 8 -7.01 -1.92 2.53
CA GLY A 8 -7.95 -1.02 1.90
C GLY A 8 -9.36 -1.55 1.82
N THR A 9 -10.19 -0.79 1.12
CA THR A 9 -11.58 -1.17 0.85
C THR A 9 -11.79 -1.26 -0.66
N GLN A 10 -12.89 -1.89 -1.06
CA GLN A 10 -13.14 -2.13 -2.47
C GLN A 10 -13.56 -0.86 -3.21
N SER A 11 -14.36 -0.03 -2.58
CA SER A 11 -15.04 1.06 -3.27
C SER A 11 -14.43 2.43 -3.04
N CYS A 12 -13.42 2.56 -2.20
CA CYS A 12 -12.78 3.84 -1.96
C CYS A 12 -11.99 4.29 -3.20
N PRO A 13 -12.23 5.50 -3.72
CA PRO A 13 -11.49 5.97 -4.90
C PRO A 13 -9.99 5.98 -4.71
N TYR A 14 -9.52 6.32 -3.53
CA TYR A 14 -8.09 6.32 -3.24
C TYR A 14 -7.52 4.91 -3.22
N CYS A 15 -8.29 3.94 -2.75
CA CYS A 15 -7.87 2.53 -2.78
C CYS A 15 -7.78 2.04 -4.22
N VAL A 16 -8.73 2.43 -5.06
CA VAL A 16 -8.71 2.07 -6.48
C VAL A 16 -7.49 2.67 -7.17
N ALA A 17 -7.21 3.94 -6.89
CA ALA A 17 -6.05 4.61 -7.49
C ALA A 17 -4.74 3.95 -7.08
N ALA A 18 -4.61 3.59 -5.80
CA ALA A 18 -3.41 2.91 -5.32
C ALA A 18 -3.23 1.56 -6.00
N ARG A 19 -4.32 0.79 -6.15
CA ARG A 19 -4.25 -0.49 -6.86
C ARG A 19 -3.80 -0.32 -8.30
N ARG A 20 -4.31 0.69 -8.98
CA ARG A 20 -3.94 0.96 -10.38
C ARG A 20 -2.46 1.28 -10.50
N LEU A 21 -1.94 2.09 -9.59
CA LEU A 21 -0.52 2.44 -9.63
C LEU A 21 0.34 1.20 -9.40
N LEU A 22 0.01 0.39 -8.39
CA LEU A 22 0.77 -0.82 -8.12
C LEU A 22 0.69 -1.80 -9.30
N ALA A 23 -0.49 -1.94 -9.90
CA ALA A 23 -0.66 -2.81 -11.07
C ALA A 23 0.18 -2.32 -12.24
N SER A 24 0.29 -1.01 -12.44
CA SER A 24 1.09 -0.45 -13.53
C SER A 24 2.58 -0.74 -13.37
N LYS A 25 3.00 -1.06 -12.16
CA LYS A 25 4.41 -1.40 -11.88
C LYS A 25 4.68 -2.89 -12.04
N SER A 26 3.68 -3.67 -12.39
CA SER A 26 3.80 -5.13 -12.59
C SER A 26 4.31 -5.85 -11.36
N VAL A 27 3.99 -5.36 -10.18
CA VAL A 27 4.37 -6.03 -8.93
C VAL A 27 3.16 -6.76 -8.36
N GLU A 28 3.44 -7.88 -7.71
CA GLU A 28 2.43 -8.58 -6.95
C GLU A 28 2.34 -7.95 -5.57
N TYR A 29 1.13 -7.87 -5.03
CA TYR A 29 0.95 -7.34 -3.70
C TYR A 29 -0.17 -8.09 -2.98
N VAL A 30 -0.10 -8.08 -1.66
CA VAL A 30 -1.15 -8.65 -0.81
C VAL A 30 -2.18 -7.55 -0.58
N ASP A 31 -3.44 -7.87 -0.88
CA ASP A 31 -4.55 -6.94 -0.74
C ASP A 31 -5.40 -7.36 0.44
N ILE A 32 -5.36 -6.60 1.52
CA ILE A 32 -6.09 -6.92 2.74
C ILE A 32 -7.31 -6.01 2.84
N ARG A 33 -8.49 -6.61 2.74
CA ARG A 33 -9.75 -5.90 2.78
C ARG A 33 -10.18 -5.67 4.22
N VAL A 34 -10.22 -4.42 4.62
CA VAL A 34 -10.60 -4.07 6.00
C VAL A 34 -12.07 -3.69 6.14
N ASP A 35 -12.76 -3.48 5.02
CA ASP A 35 -14.17 -3.12 5.03
C ASP A 35 -15.07 -4.26 5.51
N MET A 36 -14.61 -5.50 5.39
CA MET A 36 -15.35 -6.68 5.80
C MET A 36 -14.82 -7.30 7.08
N HIS A 37 -13.73 -6.79 7.61
CA HIS A 37 -12.99 -7.44 8.70
C HIS A 37 -12.47 -6.40 9.69
N PRO A 38 -13.26 -6.06 10.72
CA PRO A 38 -12.82 -5.07 11.71
C PRO A 38 -11.51 -5.41 12.39
N GLU A 39 -11.23 -6.71 12.57
CA GLU A 39 -9.98 -7.15 13.18
C GLU A 39 -8.76 -6.81 12.33
N LEU A 40 -8.93 -6.80 11.02
CA LEU A 40 -7.85 -6.43 10.11
C LEU A 40 -7.62 -4.92 10.12
N ARG A 41 -8.68 -4.13 10.30
CA ARG A 41 -8.52 -2.69 10.47
C ARG A 41 -7.75 -2.39 11.76
N ALA A 42 -8.06 -3.10 12.83
CA ALA A 42 -7.33 -2.94 14.09
C ALA A 42 -5.86 -3.31 13.92
N GLU A 43 -5.56 -4.36 13.15
CA GLU A 43 -4.19 -4.74 12.85
C GLU A 43 -3.46 -3.61 12.10
N MET A 44 -4.11 -3.03 11.10
CA MET A 44 -3.56 -1.91 10.34
C MET A 44 -3.20 -0.75 11.28
N MET A 45 -4.09 -0.42 12.20
CA MET A 45 -3.86 0.66 13.15
C MET A 45 -2.69 0.35 14.08
N ARG A 46 -2.60 -0.91 14.56
CA ARG A 46 -1.50 -1.31 15.43
C ARG A 46 -0.14 -1.23 14.73
N LYS A 47 -0.13 -1.44 13.43
CA LYS A 47 1.11 -1.36 12.64
C LYS A 47 1.51 0.07 12.30
N GLY A 48 0.76 1.05 12.77
CA GLY A 48 1.10 2.45 12.54
C GLY A 48 0.39 3.08 11.37
N GLY A 49 -0.59 2.39 10.77
CA GLY A 49 -1.27 2.89 9.59
C GLY A 49 -2.36 3.93 9.85
N GLY A 50 -2.71 4.16 11.11
CA GLY A 50 -3.82 5.06 11.42
C GLY A 50 -5.14 4.44 11.00
N GLN A 51 -6.15 5.29 10.81
CA GLN A 51 -7.52 4.85 10.57
C GLN A 51 -7.96 4.96 9.11
N THR A 52 -7.18 5.65 8.28
CA THR A 52 -7.57 5.89 6.90
C THR A 52 -7.10 4.77 5.98
N VAL A 53 -7.76 4.64 4.83
CA VAL A 53 -7.38 3.68 3.80
C VAL A 53 -7.22 4.43 2.48
N PRO A 54 -6.37 3.95 1.57
CA PRO A 54 -5.52 2.77 1.72
C PRO A 54 -4.30 3.04 2.61
N GLN A 55 -3.70 1.97 3.12
CA GLN A 55 -2.41 2.05 3.80
C GLN A 55 -1.50 0.99 3.19
N ILE A 56 -0.30 1.40 2.84
CA ILE A 56 0.62 0.56 2.08
C ILE A 56 1.93 0.39 2.84
N TRP A 57 2.42 -0.83 2.84
CA TRP A 57 3.75 -1.17 3.37
C TRP A 57 4.56 -1.81 2.24
N ILE A 58 5.82 -1.42 2.13
CA ILE A 58 6.77 -2.03 1.21
C ILE A 58 7.94 -2.54 2.03
N ASP A 59 8.13 -3.86 2.03
CA ASP A 59 9.18 -4.53 2.81
C ASP A 59 9.13 -4.19 4.29
N GLY A 60 7.91 -4.10 4.83
CA GLY A 60 7.72 -3.78 6.24
C GLY A 60 7.82 -2.30 6.56
N ARG A 61 8.15 -1.47 5.60
CA ARG A 61 8.23 -0.03 5.78
C ARG A 61 6.88 0.61 5.46
N HIS A 62 6.35 1.37 6.39
CA HIS A 62 5.08 2.06 6.19
C HIS A 62 5.27 3.22 5.21
N ILE A 63 4.58 3.15 4.08
CA ILE A 63 4.64 4.19 3.06
C ILE A 63 3.59 5.26 3.34
N GLY A 64 2.39 4.83 3.72
CA GLY A 64 1.28 5.73 3.95
C GLY A 64 0.11 5.42 3.04
N GLY A 65 -0.65 6.43 2.69
CA GLY A 65 -1.82 6.29 1.84
C GLY A 65 -1.53 6.50 0.37
N CYS A 66 -2.61 6.70 -0.39
CA CYS A 66 -2.52 6.91 -1.83
C CYS A 66 -1.67 8.13 -2.18
N ASP A 67 -1.85 9.25 -1.47
CA ASP A 67 -1.09 10.47 -1.75
C ASP A 67 0.40 10.25 -1.55
N ASP A 68 0.77 9.52 -0.51
CA ASP A 68 2.17 9.22 -0.23
C ASP A 68 2.75 8.31 -1.30
N LEU A 69 1.98 7.34 -1.77
CA LEU A 69 2.42 6.45 -2.84
C LEU A 69 2.69 7.23 -4.12
N TYR A 70 1.77 8.12 -4.50
CA TYR A 70 1.94 8.93 -5.70
C TYR A 70 3.07 9.94 -5.56
N ALA A 71 3.30 10.45 -4.35
CA ALA A 71 4.44 11.34 -4.12
C ALA A 71 5.75 10.62 -4.41
N LEU A 72 5.88 9.37 -3.96
CA LEU A 72 7.06 8.56 -4.27
C LEU A 72 7.21 8.34 -5.76
N GLU A 73 6.10 8.12 -6.44
CA GLU A 73 6.13 7.92 -7.89
C GLU A 73 6.63 9.18 -8.60
N ARG A 74 6.14 10.35 -8.20
CA ARG A 74 6.58 11.60 -8.82
C ARG A 74 8.06 11.89 -8.57
N GLN A 75 8.60 11.41 -7.45
CA GLN A 75 10.00 11.61 -7.11
C GLN A 75 10.92 10.57 -7.73
N GLY A 76 10.35 9.57 -8.42
CA GLY A 76 11.13 8.49 -8.97
C GLY A 76 11.61 7.47 -7.93
N GLU A 77 11.09 7.54 -6.71
CA GLU A 77 11.51 6.67 -5.63
C GLU A 77 10.72 5.37 -5.56
N LEU A 78 9.50 5.35 -6.10
CA LEU A 78 8.65 4.17 -5.98
C LEU A 78 9.27 2.96 -6.66
N ASP A 79 9.75 3.13 -7.89
CA ASP A 79 10.39 2.03 -8.61
C ASP A 79 11.61 1.52 -7.86
N ARG A 80 12.38 2.42 -7.27
CA ARG A 80 13.54 2.04 -6.48
C ARG A 80 13.15 1.17 -5.29
N LEU A 81 12.10 1.57 -4.56
CA LEU A 81 11.63 0.79 -3.42
C LEU A 81 11.11 -0.57 -3.85
N LEU A 82 10.41 -0.64 -4.99
CA LEU A 82 9.85 -1.90 -5.46
C LEU A 82 10.91 -2.87 -5.95
N THR A 83 12.07 -2.38 -6.34
CA THR A 83 13.16 -3.23 -6.82
C THR A 83 14.27 -3.44 -5.83
N ALA A 84 14.25 -2.76 -4.69
CA ALA A 84 15.38 -2.71 -3.77
C ALA A 84 15.54 -3.96 -2.90
N THR A 85 14.66 -4.94 -3.05
CA THR A 85 14.63 -6.10 -2.17
C THR A 85 15.64 -7.17 -2.55
N MET A 86 16.41 -6.93 -3.54
CA MET A 86 17.31 -7.95 -4.08
C MET A 86 18.64 -8.03 -3.38
N SER A 87 18.81 -7.22 -2.40
CA SER A 87 20.06 -7.24 -1.64
C SER A 87 20.23 -8.54 -0.88
#